data_db7964c59282efb67d83381a73d25a54
#
_entry.id   db7964c59282efb67d83381a73d25a54
#
_cell.length_a   1.000
_cell.length_b   1.000
_cell.length_c   1.000
_cell.angle_alpha   90.00
_cell.angle_beta   90.00
_cell.angle_gamma   90.00
#
_symmetry.space_group_name_H-M   'P 1'
#
loop_
_entity.id
_entity.type
_entity.pdbx_description
1 polymer ?
#
loop_
_entity_poly.entity_id
_entity_poly.type
_entity_poly.pdbx_seq_one_letter_code
_entity_poly.pdbx_strand_id
1 'polypeptide(L)'
;MLTGVFPKDKEKGSVSSGPVSLVKCTGEDVCGLVQMEYSYSLSEMYGDNYGYRSGLNKSMIDHLHSKVNKITSSVNLSDNDLIIDIGSNDATTLKAFPQNGLDLVGIDPTGVKFSSFYPENIKLIPDFFSSSLVKNKFGGKKA
;
A
#
# COMPACT_ATOMS: atom_id res chain seq x y z
N MET A 1 -9.59 15.85 -4.08
CA MET A 1 -8.58 15.15 -4.88
C MET A 1 -9.21 13.88 -5.47
N LEU A 2 -8.88 13.52 -6.69
CA LEU A 2 -9.40 12.32 -7.34
C LEU A 2 -8.32 11.24 -7.34
N THR A 3 -8.64 10.09 -6.77
CA THR A 3 -7.72 8.94 -6.65
C THR A 3 -8.24 7.76 -7.47
N GLY A 4 -8.22 7.92 -8.81
CA GLY A 4 -8.62 6.86 -9.74
C GLY A 4 -10.12 6.75 -10.04
N VAL A 5 -10.95 7.64 -9.50
CA VAL A 5 -12.39 7.72 -9.80
C VAL A 5 -12.75 9.13 -10.23
N PHE A 6 -13.52 9.26 -11.31
CA PHE A 6 -14.03 10.55 -11.76
C PHE A 6 -15.40 10.83 -11.10
N PRO A 7 -15.64 12.07 -10.61
CA PRO A 7 -16.91 12.44 -10.03
C PRO A 7 -18.01 12.48 -11.10
N LYS A 8 -19.23 12.17 -10.73
CA LYS A 8 -20.41 12.43 -11.56
C LYS A 8 -20.66 13.94 -11.63
N ASP A 9 -21.39 14.40 -12.66
CA ASP A 9 -21.66 15.85 -12.85
C ASP A 9 -22.20 16.53 -11.60
N LYS A 10 -23.11 15.88 -10.88
CA LYS A 10 -23.71 16.37 -9.64
C LYS A 10 -22.74 16.46 -8.44
N GLU A 11 -21.59 15.79 -8.54
CA GLU A 11 -20.58 15.68 -7.48
C GLU A 11 -19.38 16.63 -7.71
N LYS A 12 -19.28 17.24 -8.89
CA LYS A 12 -18.15 18.11 -9.27
C LYS A 12 -17.91 19.26 -8.28
N GLY A 13 -19.00 19.86 -7.75
CA GLY A 13 -18.90 20.96 -6.81
C GLY A 13 -18.46 20.57 -5.40
N SER A 14 -18.50 19.29 -5.05
CA SER A 14 -18.06 18.76 -3.75
C SER A 14 -16.65 18.18 -3.74
N VAL A 15 -15.96 18.21 -4.90
CA VAL A 15 -14.58 17.69 -4.98
C VAL A 15 -13.62 18.66 -4.29
N SER A 16 -12.91 18.18 -3.28
CA SER A 16 -11.88 18.96 -2.61
C SER A 16 -10.77 19.33 -3.59
N SER A 17 -10.39 20.61 -3.56
CA SER A 17 -9.28 21.14 -4.36
C SER A 17 -8.34 21.93 -3.47
N GLY A 18 -7.08 22.01 -3.85
CA GLY A 18 -6.08 22.74 -3.12
C GLY A 18 -4.80 22.90 -3.94
N PRO A 19 -3.85 23.70 -3.44
CA PRO A 19 -2.61 23.96 -4.14
C PRO A 19 -1.75 22.69 -4.25
N VAL A 20 -1.02 22.57 -5.36
CA VAL A 20 0.03 21.59 -5.55
C VAL A 20 1.36 22.33 -5.47
N SER A 21 2.06 22.18 -4.37
CA SER A 21 3.33 22.84 -4.09
C SER A 21 4.33 21.81 -3.56
N LEU A 22 5.54 21.82 -4.11
CA LEU A 22 6.65 20.99 -3.64
C LEU A 22 7.60 21.84 -2.81
N VAL A 23 8.00 21.31 -1.67
CA VAL A 23 8.99 21.91 -0.79
C VAL A 23 10.13 20.94 -0.56
N LYS A 24 11.33 21.49 -0.34
CA LYS A 24 12.52 20.72 0.01
C LYS A 24 12.98 21.13 1.42
N CYS A 25 13.29 20.15 2.25
CA CYS A 25 13.94 20.37 3.51
C CYS A 25 15.36 20.86 3.27
N THR A 26 15.67 22.10 3.71
CA THR A 26 16.98 22.76 3.49
C THR A 26 17.54 23.31 4.80
N GLY A 27 18.87 23.29 4.95
CA GLY A 27 19.59 23.74 6.15
C GLY A 27 20.78 22.84 6.44
N GLU A 28 21.42 23.06 7.59
CA GLU A 28 22.44 22.16 8.13
C GLU A 28 21.76 21.00 8.89
N ASP A 29 22.30 19.80 8.80
CA ASP A 29 21.81 18.57 9.46
C ASP A 29 20.34 18.19 9.17
N VAL A 30 19.84 18.47 7.98
CA VAL A 30 18.49 18.14 7.55
C VAL A 30 18.46 16.98 6.53
N CYS A 31 17.30 16.33 6.40
CA CYS A 31 17.17 15.13 5.57
C CYS A 31 17.18 15.38 4.05
N GLY A 32 17.06 16.64 3.59
CA GLY A 32 17.00 16.98 2.16
C GLY A 32 15.76 16.49 1.43
N LEU A 33 14.73 15.99 2.14
CA LEU A 33 13.52 15.42 1.56
C LEU A 33 12.76 16.45 0.74
N VAL A 34 12.33 16.05 -0.46
CA VAL A 34 11.36 16.77 -1.27
C VAL A 34 9.99 16.15 -1.04
N GLN A 35 9.02 16.98 -0.68
CA GLN A 35 7.67 16.52 -0.35
C GLN A 35 6.61 17.55 -0.76
N MET A 36 5.36 17.13 -0.71
CA MET A 36 4.24 18.06 -0.85
C MET A 36 4.20 19.00 0.36
N GLU A 37 3.98 20.29 0.12
CA GLU A 37 3.80 21.30 1.19
C GLU A 37 2.49 21.06 1.94
N TYR A 38 1.45 20.65 1.22
CA TYR A 38 0.13 20.37 1.77
C TYR A 38 -0.23 18.90 1.61
N SER A 39 -0.84 18.33 2.64
CA SER A 39 -1.43 16.99 2.58
C SER A 39 -2.95 17.08 2.66
N TYR A 40 -3.61 16.12 2.06
CA TYR A 40 -5.07 15.98 2.08
C TYR A 40 -5.48 14.94 3.13
N SER A 41 -6.77 14.96 3.51
CA SER A 41 -7.33 13.96 4.39
C SER A 41 -7.11 12.54 3.82
N LEU A 42 -6.60 11.64 4.64
CA LEU A 42 -6.37 10.25 4.25
C LEU A 42 -7.67 9.54 3.85
N SER A 43 -8.79 9.90 4.48
CA SER A 43 -10.12 9.37 4.13
C SER A 43 -10.59 9.83 2.76
N GLU A 44 -10.22 11.04 2.31
CA GLU A 44 -10.50 11.50 0.95
C GLU A 44 -9.59 10.83 -0.08
N MET A 45 -8.34 10.57 0.28
CA MET A 45 -7.35 9.96 -0.62
C MET A 45 -7.57 8.45 -0.79
N TYR A 46 -7.87 7.76 0.30
CA TYR A 46 -7.93 6.30 0.38
C TYR A 46 -9.28 5.76 0.88
N GLY A 47 -10.34 6.57 0.80
CA GLY A 47 -11.70 6.17 1.14
C GLY A 47 -12.42 5.46 -0.01
N ASP A 48 -13.75 5.51 0.03
CA ASP A 48 -14.65 4.82 -0.91
C ASP A 48 -14.42 5.17 -2.38
N ASN A 49 -13.88 6.37 -2.63
CA ASN A 49 -13.56 6.87 -3.98
C ASN A 49 -12.20 6.41 -4.52
N TYR A 50 -11.42 5.63 -3.75
CA TYR A 50 -10.17 5.09 -4.24
C TYR A 50 -10.41 4.00 -5.27
N GLY A 51 -9.97 4.22 -6.52
CA GLY A 51 -10.29 3.36 -7.66
C GLY A 51 -9.12 2.61 -8.28
N TYR A 52 -7.90 2.88 -7.83
CA TYR A 52 -6.72 2.21 -8.39
C TYR A 52 -6.61 0.77 -7.88
N ARG A 53 -6.31 -0.17 -8.81
CA ARG A 53 -6.02 -1.56 -8.50
C ARG A 53 -4.79 -2.05 -9.27
N SER A 54 -3.80 -2.56 -8.56
CA SER A 54 -2.51 -2.99 -9.14
C SER A 54 -2.65 -4.12 -10.15
N GLY A 55 -3.54 -5.07 -9.88
CA GLY A 55 -3.77 -6.24 -10.73
C GLY A 55 -4.59 -6.00 -12.00
N LEU A 56 -4.94 -4.74 -12.33
CA LEU A 56 -5.65 -4.43 -13.59
C LEU A 56 -4.74 -4.40 -14.81
N ASN A 57 -3.47 -4.06 -14.62
CA ASN A 57 -2.53 -3.82 -15.70
C ASN A 57 -1.43 -4.87 -15.70
N LYS A 58 -1.31 -5.61 -16.82
CA LYS A 58 -0.30 -6.67 -16.95
C LYS A 58 1.12 -6.15 -16.73
N SER A 59 1.47 -4.99 -17.23
CA SER A 59 2.82 -4.43 -17.03
C SER A 59 3.11 -4.11 -15.57
N MET A 60 2.12 -3.71 -14.78
CA MET A 60 2.27 -3.51 -13.33
C MET A 60 2.43 -4.85 -12.61
N ILE A 61 1.64 -5.85 -12.98
CA ILE A 61 1.79 -7.22 -12.43
C ILE A 61 3.21 -7.73 -12.69
N ASP A 62 3.67 -7.67 -13.94
CA ASP A 62 5.01 -8.14 -14.33
C ASP A 62 6.11 -7.38 -13.58
N HIS A 63 5.94 -6.06 -13.39
CA HIS A 63 6.85 -5.22 -12.61
C HIS A 63 6.92 -5.66 -11.13
N LEU A 64 5.77 -5.83 -10.48
CA LEU A 64 5.72 -6.24 -9.07
C LEU A 64 6.28 -7.65 -8.88
N HIS A 65 5.95 -8.60 -9.77
CA HIS A 65 6.51 -9.95 -9.74
C HIS A 65 8.04 -9.95 -9.93
N SER A 66 8.55 -9.13 -10.87
CA SER A 66 10.00 -8.98 -11.06
C SER A 66 10.68 -8.39 -9.82
N LYS A 67 10.03 -7.44 -9.13
CA LYS A 67 10.53 -6.89 -7.86
C LYS A 67 10.61 -7.97 -6.78
N VAL A 68 9.55 -8.77 -6.61
CA VAL A 68 9.55 -9.89 -5.64
C VAL A 68 10.64 -10.90 -5.97
N ASN A 69 10.80 -11.28 -7.23
CA ASN A 69 11.87 -12.20 -7.64
C ASN A 69 13.28 -11.68 -7.28
N LYS A 70 13.51 -10.36 -7.42
CA LYS A 70 14.78 -9.76 -6.98
C LYS A 70 14.96 -9.81 -5.46
N ILE A 71 13.90 -9.55 -4.70
CA ILE A 71 13.94 -9.62 -3.23
C ILE A 71 14.24 -11.06 -2.80
N THR A 72 13.49 -12.03 -3.28
CA THR A 72 13.65 -13.43 -2.90
C THR A 72 14.99 -14.04 -3.34
N SER A 73 15.61 -13.51 -4.40
CA SER A 73 16.97 -13.90 -4.78
C SER A 73 18.08 -13.30 -3.91
N SER A 74 17.74 -12.26 -3.13
CA SER A 74 18.70 -11.54 -2.28
C SER A 74 18.54 -11.83 -0.79
N VAL A 75 17.42 -12.43 -0.39
CA VAL A 75 17.08 -12.75 1.00
C VAL A 75 16.74 -14.23 1.11
N ASN A 76 17.36 -14.91 2.07
CA ASN A 76 16.98 -16.29 2.39
C ASN A 76 15.69 -16.26 3.23
N LEU A 77 14.61 -16.74 2.65
CA LEU A 77 13.33 -16.89 3.34
C LEU A 77 13.24 -18.29 3.95
N SER A 78 12.71 -18.34 5.16
CA SER A 78 12.48 -19.56 5.94
C SER A 78 11.01 -19.72 6.29
N ASP A 79 10.59 -20.92 6.63
CA ASP A 79 9.23 -21.19 7.07
C ASP A 79 8.86 -20.31 8.27
N ASN A 80 7.66 -19.75 8.23
CA ASN A 80 7.09 -18.79 9.18
C ASN A 80 7.75 -17.40 9.18
N ASP A 81 8.58 -17.06 8.20
CA ASP A 81 8.99 -15.69 8.04
C ASP A 81 7.78 -14.78 7.71
N LEU A 82 7.77 -13.61 8.32
CA LEU A 82 6.69 -12.64 8.17
C LEU A 82 7.02 -11.67 7.04
N ILE A 83 6.16 -11.65 6.03
CA ILE A 83 6.20 -10.68 4.93
C ILE A 83 5.06 -9.70 5.09
N ILE A 84 5.37 -8.42 5.20
CA ILE A 84 4.37 -7.36 5.28
C ILE A 84 4.45 -6.47 4.04
N ASP A 85 3.34 -6.37 3.31
CA ASP A 85 3.16 -5.40 2.22
C ASP A 85 2.31 -4.23 2.71
N ILE A 86 2.92 -3.04 2.80
CA ILE A 86 2.28 -1.80 3.24
C ILE A 86 1.68 -1.09 2.03
N GLY A 87 0.36 -0.85 2.04
CA GLY A 87 -0.37 -0.40 0.86
C GLY A 87 -0.57 -1.53 -0.14
N SER A 88 -0.91 -2.70 0.35
CA SER A 88 -0.94 -3.98 -0.40
C SER A 88 -2.02 -4.06 -1.48
N ASN A 89 -2.95 -3.10 -1.52
CA ASN A 89 -4.00 -2.96 -2.52
C ASN A 89 -4.79 -4.28 -2.71
N ASP A 90 -4.65 -4.97 -3.84
CA ASP A 90 -5.31 -6.23 -4.18
C ASP A 90 -4.41 -7.47 -4.00
N ALA A 91 -3.39 -7.38 -3.17
CA ALA A 91 -2.39 -8.41 -2.88
C ALA A 91 -1.55 -8.85 -4.09
N THR A 92 -1.49 -8.08 -5.18
CA THR A 92 -0.72 -8.47 -6.38
C THR A 92 0.76 -8.72 -6.07
N THR A 93 1.38 -7.91 -5.19
CA THR A 93 2.76 -8.12 -4.73
C THR A 93 2.88 -9.41 -3.91
N LEU A 94 2.00 -9.59 -2.92
CA LEU A 94 2.05 -10.76 -2.01
C LEU A 94 1.83 -12.08 -2.74
N LYS A 95 0.99 -12.08 -3.77
CA LYS A 95 0.77 -13.27 -4.61
C LYS A 95 1.99 -13.73 -5.39
N ALA A 96 3.00 -12.88 -5.56
CA ALA A 96 4.25 -13.22 -6.22
C ALA A 96 5.26 -13.93 -5.31
N PHE A 97 5.11 -13.84 -3.97
CA PHE A 97 5.93 -14.61 -3.03
C PHE A 97 5.58 -16.10 -3.04
N PRO A 98 6.49 -17.00 -2.59
CA PRO A 98 6.14 -18.39 -2.31
C PRO A 98 4.93 -18.46 -1.39
N GLN A 99 3.91 -19.25 -1.77
CA GLN A 99 2.62 -19.27 -1.09
C GLN A 99 2.56 -20.25 0.09
N ASN A 100 3.59 -21.07 0.25
CA ASN A 100 3.68 -22.05 1.34
C ASN A 100 4.84 -21.67 2.27
N GLY A 101 4.61 -21.86 3.55
CA GLY A 101 5.62 -21.67 4.59
C GLY A 101 5.79 -20.23 5.08
N LEU A 102 5.32 -19.22 4.37
CA LEU A 102 5.44 -17.81 4.77
C LEU A 102 4.16 -17.26 5.40
N ASP A 103 4.31 -16.35 6.35
CA ASP A 103 3.21 -15.54 6.87
C ASP A 103 3.05 -14.28 6.02
N LEU A 104 2.16 -14.32 5.04
CA LEU A 104 1.91 -13.21 4.10
C LEU A 104 0.82 -12.29 4.63
N VAL A 105 1.13 -11.01 4.79
CA VAL A 105 0.23 -10.01 5.38
C VAL A 105 0.20 -8.74 4.55
N GLY A 106 -0.99 -8.35 4.11
CA GLY A 106 -1.25 -7.04 3.52
C GLY A 106 -1.85 -6.08 4.54
N ILE A 107 -1.33 -4.86 4.61
CA ILE A 107 -1.91 -3.78 5.42
C ILE A 107 -2.30 -2.66 4.48
N ASP A 108 -3.62 -2.44 4.31
CA ASP A 108 -4.15 -1.44 3.38
C ASP A 108 -5.54 -0.96 3.82
N PRO A 109 -5.77 0.34 4.00
CA PRO A 109 -7.09 0.86 4.36
C PRO A 109 -8.15 0.62 3.29
N THR A 110 -7.75 0.46 2.02
CA THR A 110 -8.65 0.13 0.91
C THR A 110 -8.95 -1.36 0.79
N GLY A 111 -8.32 -2.18 1.65
CA GLY A 111 -8.34 -3.64 1.57
C GLY A 111 -9.74 -4.25 1.62
N VAL A 112 -10.68 -3.65 2.36
CA VAL A 112 -12.08 -4.13 2.37
C VAL A 112 -12.65 -4.17 0.96
N LYS A 113 -12.42 -3.13 0.16
CA LYS A 113 -12.88 -3.01 -1.22
C LYS A 113 -12.27 -4.08 -2.14
N PHE A 114 -11.06 -4.49 -1.86
CA PHE A 114 -10.30 -5.44 -2.66
C PHE A 114 -10.14 -6.82 -2.01
N SER A 115 -10.85 -7.08 -0.91
CA SER A 115 -10.73 -8.32 -0.13
C SER A 115 -10.96 -9.59 -0.96
N SER A 116 -11.85 -9.54 -1.97
CA SER A 116 -12.12 -10.67 -2.85
C SER A 116 -10.91 -11.09 -3.74
N PHE A 117 -9.87 -10.27 -3.80
CA PHE A 117 -8.65 -10.60 -4.54
C PHE A 117 -7.55 -11.24 -3.66
N TYR A 118 -7.77 -11.30 -2.34
CA TYR A 118 -6.85 -11.94 -1.42
C TYR A 118 -7.12 -13.45 -1.37
N PRO A 119 -6.13 -14.30 -1.67
CA PRO A 119 -6.22 -15.72 -1.41
C PRO A 119 -6.32 -15.99 0.11
N GLU A 120 -6.85 -17.14 0.49
CA GLU A 120 -7.07 -17.51 1.91
C GLU A 120 -5.79 -17.52 2.75
N ASN A 121 -4.65 -17.82 2.13
CA ASN A 121 -3.34 -17.85 2.79
C ASN A 121 -2.67 -16.47 2.95
N ILE A 122 -3.27 -15.41 2.41
CA ILE A 122 -2.78 -14.02 2.57
C ILE A 122 -3.71 -13.25 3.51
N LYS A 123 -3.18 -12.90 4.67
CA LYS A 123 -3.94 -12.15 5.67
C LYS A 123 -4.05 -10.68 5.28
N LEU A 124 -5.28 -10.17 5.26
CA LEU A 124 -5.55 -8.74 5.10
C LEU A 124 -5.79 -8.08 6.45
N ILE A 125 -5.15 -6.94 6.67
CA ILE A 125 -5.45 -6.00 7.76
C ILE A 125 -5.93 -4.69 7.10
N PRO A 126 -7.24 -4.41 7.08
CA PRO A 126 -7.80 -3.26 6.40
C PRO A 126 -7.68 -2.00 7.27
N ASP A 127 -6.46 -1.52 7.44
CA ASP A 127 -6.14 -0.38 8.30
C ASP A 127 -4.92 0.38 7.75
N PHE A 128 -4.70 1.59 8.26
CA PHE A 128 -3.46 2.31 8.01
C PHE A 128 -2.30 1.67 8.77
N PHE A 129 -1.15 1.59 8.11
CA PHE A 129 0.05 1.09 8.75
C PHE A 129 0.47 1.99 9.92
N SER A 130 0.79 1.35 11.05
CA SER A 130 1.45 1.99 12.18
C SER A 130 2.31 0.99 12.96
N SER A 131 3.33 1.47 13.64
CA SER A 131 4.19 0.63 14.48
C SER A 131 3.40 -0.03 15.61
N SER A 132 2.39 0.64 16.16
CA SER A 132 1.50 0.10 17.19
C SER A 132 0.64 -1.05 16.64
N LEU A 133 0.09 -0.90 15.43
CA LEU A 133 -0.66 -1.98 14.77
C LEU A 133 0.19 -3.25 14.62
N VAL A 134 1.41 -3.09 14.10
CA VAL A 134 2.32 -4.24 13.90
C VAL A 134 2.72 -4.87 15.23
N LYS A 135 3.11 -4.08 16.23
CA LYS A 135 3.44 -4.58 17.58
C LYS A 135 2.28 -5.35 18.21
N ASN A 136 1.05 -4.82 18.10
CA ASN A 136 -0.13 -5.46 18.68
C ASN A 136 -0.53 -6.76 17.96
N LYS A 137 -0.33 -6.84 16.65
CA LYS A 137 -0.72 -8.01 15.85
C LYS A 137 0.34 -9.11 15.81
N PHE A 138 1.61 -8.76 15.85
CA PHE A 138 2.73 -9.69 15.62
C PHE A 138 3.73 -9.74 16.78
N GLY A 139 3.53 -8.93 17.83
CA GLY A 139 4.40 -8.89 19.00
C GLY A 139 5.84 -8.50 18.62
N GLY A 140 6.79 -9.35 19.02
CA GLY A 140 8.22 -9.16 18.71
C GLY A 140 8.69 -9.83 17.42
N LYS A 141 7.78 -10.40 16.60
CA LYS A 141 8.16 -11.03 15.33
C LYS A 141 8.74 -9.96 14.39
N LYS A 142 9.90 -10.25 13.81
CA LYS A 142 10.53 -9.40 12.79
C LYS A 142 9.96 -9.75 11.42
N ALA A 143 9.77 -8.71 10.58
CA ALA A 143 9.40 -8.82 9.19
C ALA A 143 10.59 -8.44 8.30
#